data_c05ecd96a1793924bf4c394fdbb31889
#
_entry.id   c05ecd96a1793924bf4c394fdbb31889
#
_cell.length_a   1.000
_cell.length_b   1.000
_cell.length_c   1.000
_cell.angle_alpha   90.00
_cell.angle_beta   90.00
_cell.angle_gamma   90.00
#
_symmetry.space_group_name_H-M   'P 1'
#
loop_
_entity.id
_entity.type
_entity.pdbx_description
1 polymer ?
#
loop_
_entity_poly.entity_id
_entity_poly.type
_entity_poly.pdbx_seq_one_letter_code
_entity_poly.pdbx_strand_id
1 'polypeptide(L)'
;EIWANKKEKVNYSEIVSNDIIEFTSNNLGVFYAEVKEVNYYKTFEELFTLEGTKYTTSSTDDYNEAIKKVYKLDGYEETIKNFGVYAIRIEYLYSENTIWDELYEKAKNVRNSREVSGMISAGGVGAAILTKNHHIYTGVCIDTSSSLGMCAERNAIANMITNGENEILKLVCIDSRGEVGSPCGACREYLMQLSKNSKNIEILMDEKTKKIVKLEELIP
;
A
#
# COMPACT_ATOMS: atom_id res chain seq x y z
N GLU A 1 -20.48 1.63 -4.77
CA GLU A 1 -21.14 0.94 -3.65
C GLU A 1 -20.27 -0.25 -3.25
N ILE A 2 -19.72 -0.18 -2.03
CA ILE A 2 -18.89 -1.24 -1.48
C ILE A 2 -19.78 -2.09 -0.61
N TRP A 3 -20.11 -3.28 -1.09
CA TRP A 3 -20.87 -4.28 -0.32
C TRP A 3 -19.87 -5.11 0.47
N ALA A 4 -19.82 -4.95 1.79
CA ALA A 4 -19.13 -5.89 2.64
C ALA A 4 -19.77 -7.28 2.47
N ASN A 5 -18.95 -8.30 2.24
CA ASN A 5 -19.39 -9.67 2.02
C ASN A 5 -20.19 -10.14 3.25
N LYS A 6 -21.41 -10.66 3.09
CA LYS A 6 -22.34 -11.05 4.16
C LYS A 6 -21.81 -12.10 5.16
N LYS A 7 -20.58 -12.54 5.05
CA LYS A 7 -19.99 -13.60 5.89
C LYS A 7 -19.31 -13.13 7.18
N GLU A 8 -18.88 -11.87 7.26
CA GLU A 8 -18.34 -11.29 8.49
C GLU A 8 -19.13 -10.02 8.82
N LYS A 9 -19.70 -9.97 10.02
CA LYS A 9 -20.33 -8.74 10.52
C LYS A 9 -19.21 -7.74 10.82
N VAL A 10 -18.97 -6.83 9.90
CA VAL A 10 -18.08 -5.69 10.15
C VAL A 10 -18.78 -4.77 11.14
N ASN A 11 -18.18 -4.59 12.31
CA ASN A 11 -18.65 -3.61 13.27
C ASN A 11 -18.02 -2.24 12.92
N TYR A 12 -18.72 -1.44 12.15
CA TYR A 12 -18.25 -0.13 11.70
C TYR A 12 -17.93 0.84 12.85
N SER A 13 -18.48 0.61 14.06
CA SER A 13 -18.17 1.43 15.24
C SER A 13 -16.76 1.18 15.82
N GLU A 14 -16.10 0.12 15.41
CA GLU A 14 -14.74 -0.24 15.84
C GLU A 14 -13.68 0.28 14.89
N ILE A 15 -14.06 0.76 13.69
CA ILE A 15 -13.12 1.31 12.72
C ILE A 15 -12.58 2.64 13.25
N VAL A 16 -11.25 2.79 13.25
CA VAL A 16 -10.54 3.99 13.70
C VAL A 16 -9.57 4.50 12.64
N SER A 17 -9.11 5.73 12.81
CA SER A 17 -8.07 6.32 11.94
C SER A 17 -6.79 5.47 11.94
N ASN A 18 -6.17 5.34 10.77
CA ASN A 18 -5.02 4.49 10.43
C ASN A 18 -5.33 2.98 10.33
N ASP A 19 -6.58 2.56 10.46
CA ASP A 19 -6.94 1.19 10.07
C ASP A 19 -6.77 1.00 8.56
N ILE A 20 -6.39 -0.23 8.18
CA ILE A 20 -6.35 -0.62 6.76
C ILE A 20 -7.57 -1.49 6.46
N ILE A 21 -8.33 -1.07 5.45
CA ILE A 21 -9.49 -1.80 4.98
C ILE A 21 -9.17 -2.50 3.67
N GLU A 22 -9.42 -3.80 3.63
CA GLU A 22 -9.39 -4.59 2.41
C GLU A 22 -10.77 -4.55 1.74
N PHE A 23 -10.78 -4.21 0.47
CA PHE A 23 -11.98 -4.22 -0.37
C PHE A 23 -11.85 -5.28 -1.44
N THR A 24 -12.90 -6.04 -1.66
CA THR A 24 -12.99 -7.01 -2.74
C THR A 24 -14.05 -6.59 -3.76
N SER A 25 -13.67 -6.49 -5.01
CA SER A 25 -14.55 -6.17 -6.12
C SER A 25 -14.46 -7.23 -7.22
N ASN A 26 -15.61 -7.63 -7.77
CA ASN A 26 -15.65 -8.61 -8.88
C ASN A 26 -14.90 -8.12 -10.14
N ASN A 27 -14.81 -6.80 -10.34
CA ASN A 27 -14.19 -6.22 -11.54
C ASN A 27 -12.76 -5.71 -11.29
N LEU A 28 -12.46 -5.27 -10.06
CA LEU A 28 -11.19 -4.61 -9.73
C LEU A 28 -10.24 -5.50 -8.90
N GLY A 29 -10.72 -6.67 -8.46
CA GLY A 29 -9.97 -7.55 -7.56
C GLY A 29 -9.92 -7.01 -6.13
N VAL A 30 -8.84 -7.32 -5.42
CA VAL A 30 -8.59 -6.87 -4.05
C VAL A 30 -7.79 -5.56 -4.07
N PHE A 31 -8.23 -4.58 -3.30
CA PHE A 31 -7.50 -3.34 -3.07
C PHE A 31 -7.55 -2.91 -1.60
N TYR A 32 -6.61 -2.09 -1.21
CA TYR A 32 -6.43 -1.63 0.17
C TYR A 32 -6.55 -0.12 0.26
N ALA A 33 -7.17 0.34 1.35
CA ALA A 33 -7.28 1.77 1.65
C ALA A 33 -7.05 2.01 3.14
N GLU A 34 -6.41 3.12 3.47
CA GLU A 34 -6.19 3.57 4.84
C GLU A 34 -7.34 4.48 5.29
N VAL A 35 -7.82 4.27 6.50
CA VAL A 35 -8.83 5.12 7.13
C VAL A 35 -8.16 6.40 7.63
N LYS A 36 -8.59 7.55 7.11
CA LYS A 36 -8.08 8.86 7.54
C LYS A 36 -8.94 9.48 8.63
N GLU A 37 -10.24 9.28 8.54
CA GLU A 37 -11.18 9.90 9.47
C GLU A 37 -12.46 9.05 9.58
N VAL A 38 -13.06 9.02 10.76
CA VAL A 38 -14.34 8.35 11.03
C VAL A 38 -15.24 9.33 11.77
N ASN A 39 -16.34 9.71 11.14
CA ASN A 39 -17.33 10.62 11.70
C ASN A 39 -18.67 9.91 11.85
N TYR A 40 -19.35 10.11 12.99
CA TYR A 40 -20.66 9.57 13.27
C TYR A 40 -21.73 10.65 13.12
N TYR A 41 -22.84 10.29 12.47
CA TYR A 41 -24.01 11.14 12.27
C TYR A 41 -25.29 10.38 12.66
N LYS A 42 -26.29 11.11 13.13
CA LYS A 42 -27.57 10.48 13.49
C LYS A 42 -28.41 10.12 12.27
N THR A 43 -28.29 10.90 11.21
CA THR A 43 -29.06 10.75 9.97
C THR A 43 -28.22 11.04 8.73
N PHE A 44 -28.71 10.64 7.54
CA PHE A 44 -28.08 11.02 6.28
C PHE A 44 -28.20 12.51 5.98
N GLU A 45 -29.27 13.16 6.44
CA GLU A 45 -29.42 14.61 6.29
C GLU A 45 -28.30 15.36 7.00
N GLU A 46 -27.95 14.94 8.22
CA GLU A 46 -26.85 15.52 8.98
C GLU A 46 -25.52 15.26 8.24
N LEU A 47 -25.27 14.01 7.83
CA LEU A 47 -24.07 13.61 7.09
C LEU A 47 -23.88 14.44 5.82
N PHE A 48 -24.91 14.49 4.95
CA PHE A 48 -24.80 15.20 3.68
C PHE A 48 -24.72 16.71 3.84
N THR A 49 -25.28 17.27 4.93
CA THR A 49 -25.17 18.69 5.24
C THR A 49 -23.72 19.05 5.63
N LEU A 50 -23.03 18.19 6.38
CA LEU A 50 -21.71 18.47 6.92
C LEU A 50 -20.57 18.01 6.00
N GLU A 51 -20.69 16.81 5.38
CA GLU A 51 -19.65 16.22 4.52
C GLU A 51 -19.86 16.58 3.01
N GLY A 52 -21.07 16.98 2.65
CA GLY A 52 -21.49 17.15 1.24
C GLY A 52 -21.83 15.80 0.57
N THR A 53 -22.38 15.86 -0.63
CA THR A 53 -22.80 14.69 -1.41
C THR A 53 -21.72 14.19 -2.37
N LYS A 54 -20.83 15.04 -2.82
CA LYS A 54 -19.82 14.77 -3.86
C LYS A 54 -18.93 13.56 -3.59
N TYR A 55 -18.56 13.34 -2.31
CA TYR A 55 -17.64 12.26 -1.92
C TYR A 55 -18.32 11.16 -1.08
N THR A 56 -19.61 11.32 -0.79
CA THR A 56 -20.37 10.41 0.06
C THR A 56 -21.34 9.54 -0.73
N THR A 57 -21.68 9.93 -1.96
CA THR A 57 -22.46 9.11 -2.90
C THR A 57 -21.78 9.06 -4.26
N SER A 58 -21.84 7.90 -4.92
CA SER A 58 -21.30 7.72 -6.27
C SER A 58 -22.28 8.10 -7.38
N SER A 59 -23.51 8.43 -7.03
CA SER A 59 -24.62 8.45 -7.99
C SER A 59 -25.19 9.84 -8.30
N THR A 60 -24.91 10.83 -7.45
CA THR A 60 -25.42 12.21 -7.64
C THR A 60 -24.76 13.20 -6.69
N ASP A 61 -24.58 14.43 -7.16
CA ASP A 61 -24.16 15.56 -6.32
C ASP A 61 -25.36 16.35 -5.76
N ASP A 62 -26.58 16.03 -6.22
CA ASP A 62 -27.80 16.67 -5.73
C ASP A 62 -28.22 16.10 -4.39
N TYR A 63 -28.36 16.97 -3.38
CA TYR A 63 -28.71 16.62 -2.01
C TYR A 63 -30.04 15.87 -1.92
N ASN A 64 -31.10 16.37 -2.58
CA ASN A 64 -32.43 15.77 -2.47
C ASN A 64 -32.51 14.42 -3.17
N GLU A 65 -31.78 14.28 -4.28
CA GLU A 65 -31.66 13.01 -4.98
C GLU A 65 -30.86 12.00 -4.16
N ALA A 66 -29.76 12.40 -3.53
CA ALA A 66 -28.95 11.57 -2.66
C ALA A 66 -29.80 11.01 -1.49
N ILE A 67 -30.53 11.87 -0.78
CA ILE A 67 -31.44 11.45 0.30
C ILE A 67 -32.46 10.45 -0.19
N LYS A 68 -33.14 10.70 -1.30
CA LYS A 68 -34.11 9.77 -1.89
C LYS A 68 -33.50 8.41 -2.24
N LYS A 69 -32.25 8.39 -2.69
CA LYS A 69 -31.56 7.14 -3.08
C LYS A 69 -31.18 6.31 -1.88
N VAL A 70 -30.61 6.88 -0.82
CA VAL A 70 -30.21 6.13 0.36
C VAL A 70 -31.40 5.55 1.11
N TYR A 71 -32.52 6.28 1.24
CA TYR A 71 -33.73 5.76 1.89
C TYR A 71 -34.53 4.76 1.06
N LYS A 72 -34.21 4.58 -0.23
CA LYS A 72 -34.75 3.48 -1.05
C LYS A 72 -34.06 2.13 -0.83
N LEU A 73 -32.92 2.12 -0.15
CA LEU A 73 -32.23 0.87 0.16
C LEU A 73 -32.97 0.13 1.28
N ASP A 74 -33.30 -1.15 1.02
CA ASP A 74 -34.10 -1.98 1.92
C ASP A 74 -33.46 -2.07 3.32
N GLY A 75 -34.25 -1.78 4.37
CA GLY A 75 -33.84 -1.85 5.76
C GLY A 75 -32.98 -0.69 6.26
N TYR A 76 -32.59 0.25 5.41
CA TYR A 76 -31.72 1.37 5.80
C TYR A 76 -32.41 2.36 6.74
N GLU A 77 -33.66 2.70 6.50
CA GLU A 77 -34.41 3.68 7.32
C GLU A 77 -34.47 3.23 8.79
N GLU A 78 -34.79 1.95 9.04
CA GLU A 78 -34.86 1.41 10.39
C GLU A 78 -33.48 1.27 11.02
N THR A 79 -32.47 0.85 10.24
CA THR A 79 -31.10 0.70 10.69
C THR A 79 -30.50 2.04 11.11
N ILE A 80 -30.70 3.10 10.32
CA ILE A 80 -30.19 4.44 10.62
C ILE A 80 -30.88 5.03 11.85
N LYS A 81 -32.18 4.84 11.97
CA LYS A 81 -32.93 5.31 13.13
C LYS A 81 -32.43 4.70 14.44
N ASN A 82 -31.96 3.45 14.39
CA ASN A 82 -31.50 2.72 15.58
C ASN A 82 -29.98 2.92 15.85
N PHE A 83 -29.17 3.06 14.81
CA PHE A 83 -27.70 3.00 14.91
C PHE A 83 -26.96 4.21 14.34
N GLY A 84 -27.67 5.12 13.64
CA GLY A 84 -27.04 6.23 12.93
C GLY A 84 -26.23 5.79 11.70
N VAL A 85 -25.34 6.65 11.24
CA VAL A 85 -24.51 6.42 10.05
C VAL A 85 -23.06 6.89 10.29
N TYR A 86 -22.10 6.13 9.81
CA TYR A 86 -20.67 6.47 9.85
C TYR A 86 -20.21 6.95 8.49
N ALA A 87 -19.56 8.11 8.42
CA ALA A 87 -18.77 8.54 7.28
C ALA A 87 -17.32 8.15 7.53
N ILE A 88 -16.77 7.28 6.69
CA ILE A 88 -15.40 6.80 6.79
C ILE A 88 -14.64 7.37 5.60
N ARG A 89 -13.73 8.32 5.85
CA ARG A 89 -12.84 8.86 4.83
C ARG A 89 -11.67 7.92 4.65
N ILE A 90 -11.49 7.44 3.43
CA ILE A 90 -10.42 6.50 3.09
C ILE A 90 -9.49 7.11 2.03
N GLU A 91 -8.22 6.73 2.09
CA GLU A 91 -7.23 7.00 1.06
C GLU A 91 -6.80 5.68 0.42
N TYR A 92 -6.88 5.60 -0.91
CA TYR A 92 -6.44 4.42 -1.66
C TYR A 92 -4.93 4.21 -1.47
N LEU A 93 -4.52 2.99 -1.18
CA LEU A 93 -3.12 2.60 -1.05
C LEU A 93 -2.63 1.90 -2.32
N TYR A 94 -3.17 0.72 -2.61
CA TYR A 94 -2.83 -0.05 -3.81
C TYR A 94 -3.86 -1.16 -4.07
N SER A 95 -3.76 -1.79 -5.26
CA SER A 95 -4.48 -3.00 -5.62
C SER A 95 -3.49 -4.16 -5.82
N GLU A 96 -3.88 -5.37 -5.42
CA GLU A 96 -3.07 -6.58 -5.66
C GLU A 96 -2.80 -6.81 -7.16
N ASN A 97 -3.68 -6.34 -8.03
CA ASN A 97 -3.50 -6.45 -9.49
C ASN A 97 -2.42 -5.51 -10.04
N THR A 98 -2.13 -4.39 -9.35
CA THR A 98 -1.24 -3.33 -9.86
C THR A 98 -0.02 -3.09 -8.98
N ILE A 99 0.05 -3.70 -7.79
CA ILE A 99 1.13 -3.41 -6.82
C ILE A 99 2.53 -3.69 -7.39
N TRP A 100 2.69 -4.73 -8.19
CA TRP A 100 3.99 -5.06 -8.80
C TRP A 100 4.44 -4.02 -9.81
N ASP A 101 3.50 -3.47 -10.59
CA ASP A 101 3.76 -2.38 -11.53
C ASP A 101 4.11 -1.09 -10.78
N GLU A 102 3.41 -0.81 -9.69
CA GLU A 102 3.68 0.34 -8.84
C GLU A 102 5.07 0.25 -8.19
N LEU A 103 5.42 -0.89 -7.59
CA LEU A 103 6.74 -1.11 -7.01
C LEU A 103 7.84 -1.01 -8.05
N TYR A 104 7.62 -1.59 -9.25
CA TYR A 104 8.56 -1.50 -10.37
C TYR A 104 8.81 -0.04 -10.77
N GLU A 105 7.74 0.74 -10.99
CA GLU A 105 7.88 2.15 -11.36
C GLU A 105 8.51 2.98 -10.23
N LYS A 106 8.18 2.74 -8.97
CA LYS A 106 8.84 3.43 -7.84
C LYS A 106 10.33 3.09 -7.75
N ALA A 107 10.73 1.82 -7.90
CA ALA A 107 12.12 1.41 -7.92
C ALA A 107 12.89 2.02 -9.10
N LYS A 108 12.25 2.10 -10.27
CA LYS A 108 12.81 2.68 -11.49
C LYS A 108 12.96 4.20 -11.37
N ASN A 109 11.95 4.89 -10.86
CA ASN A 109 11.90 6.34 -10.77
C ASN A 109 12.86 6.90 -9.72
N VAL A 110 13.17 6.15 -8.64
CA VAL A 110 14.14 6.57 -7.65
C VAL A 110 15.58 6.49 -8.16
N ARG A 111 15.83 5.70 -9.21
CA ARG A 111 17.16 5.62 -9.88
C ARG A 111 17.51 6.98 -10.48
N ASN A 112 18.63 7.48 -10.07
CA ASN A 112 19.26 8.69 -10.62
C ASN A 112 20.77 8.59 -10.44
N SER A 113 21.43 7.90 -11.38
CA SER A 113 22.89 7.69 -11.33
C SER A 113 23.61 9.04 -11.35
N ARG A 114 24.36 9.33 -10.29
CA ARG A 114 25.04 10.61 -10.10
C ARG A 114 26.31 10.46 -9.28
N GLU A 115 27.25 11.32 -9.53
CA GLU A 115 28.37 11.59 -8.62
C GLU A 115 27.85 12.47 -7.46
N VAL A 116 28.10 12.03 -6.23
CA VAL A 116 27.80 12.79 -5.01
C VAL A 116 29.03 13.59 -4.59
N SER A 117 30.20 12.98 -4.75
CA SER A 117 31.53 13.59 -4.54
C SER A 117 32.57 12.79 -5.32
N GLY A 118 33.79 13.25 -5.38
CA GLY A 118 34.90 12.51 -6.03
C GLY A 118 35.19 11.12 -5.43
N MET A 119 34.53 10.76 -4.31
CA MET A 119 34.69 9.46 -3.65
C MET A 119 33.36 8.66 -3.55
N ILE A 120 32.23 9.27 -3.88
CA ILE A 120 30.88 8.67 -3.69
C ILE A 120 30.07 8.87 -4.96
N SER A 121 29.53 7.78 -5.49
CA SER A 121 28.45 7.79 -6.47
C SER A 121 27.18 7.11 -5.90
N ALA A 122 26.02 7.42 -6.46
CA ALA A 122 24.75 6.85 -6.01
C ALA A 122 23.73 6.75 -7.15
N GLY A 123 22.69 5.96 -6.94
CA GLY A 123 21.51 5.95 -7.79
C GLY A 123 21.59 5.09 -9.05
N GLY A 124 22.65 4.31 -9.24
CA GLY A 124 22.74 3.37 -10.35
C GLY A 124 21.72 2.23 -10.27
N VAL A 125 21.42 1.79 -9.06
CA VAL A 125 20.42 0.76 -8.73
C VAL A 125 19.36 1.38 -7.84
N GLY A 126 18.09 1.01 -8.04
CA GLY A 126 16.96 1.43 -7.21
C GLY A 126 16.18 0.24 -6.69
N ALA A 127 15.63 0.35 -5.50
CA ALA A 127 14.76 -0.65 -4.90
C ALA A 127 13.50 -0.02 -4.33
N ALA A 128 12.39 -0.79 -4.34
CA ALA A 128 11.15 -0.47 -3.66
C ALA A 128 10.68 -1.69 -2.88
N ILE A 129 10.20 -1.45 -1.67
CA ILE A 129 9.64 -2.47 -0.78
C ILE A 129 8.24 -2.06 -0.35
N LEU A 130 7.31 -3.03 -0.30
CA LEU A 130 6.00 -2.91 0.33
C LEU A 130 6.08 -3.55 1.71
N THR A 131 5.65 -2.83 2.73
CA THR A 131 5.61 -3.32 4.11
C THR A 131 4.27 -3.94 4.46
N LYS A 132 4.22 -4.63 5.60
CA LYS A 132 2.99 -5.18 6.17
C LYS A 132 1.95 -4.11 6.52
N ASN A 133 2.40 -2.90 6.85
CA ASN A 133 1.52 -1.76 7.09
C ASN A 133 1.10 -1.05 5.80
N HIS A 134 1.34 -1.68 4.65
CA HIS A 134 0.97 -1.20 3.32
C HIS A 134 1.67 0.09 2.86
N HIS A 135 2.79 0.46 3.49
CA HIS A 135 3.62 1.56 3.05
C HIS A 135 4.69 1.12 2.06
N ILE A 136 5.07 2.01 1.15
CA ILE A 136 6.14 1.76 0.19
C ILE A 136 7.35 2.63 0.52
N TYR A 137 8.49 1.97 0.74
CA TYR A 137 9.78 2.64 0.92
C TYR A 137 10.70 2.35 -0.24
N THR A 138 11.51 3.35 -0.62
CA THR A 138 12.47 3.24 -1.70
C THR A 138 13.89 3.53 -1.21
N GLY A 139 14.87 3.03 -1.94
CA GLY A 139 16.27 3.29 -1.72
C GLY A 139 17.08 3.19 -3.00
N VAL A 140 18.25 3.82 -3.02
CA VAL A 140 19.22 3.71 -4.13
C VAL A 140 20.52 3.12 -3.63
N CYS A 141 21.30 2.52 -4.52
CA CYS A 141 22.67 2.14 -4.16
C CYS A 141 23.53 3.36 -3.89
N ILE A 142 24.49 3.20 -2.99
CA ILE A 142 25.56 4.14 -2.69
C ILE A 142 26.87 3.38 -2.87
N ASP A 143 27.73 3.86 -3.74
CA ASP A 143 29.04 3.31 -4.02
C ASP A 143 30.12 4.27 -3.50
N THR A 144 31.12 3.74 -2.83
CA THR A 144 32.20 4.53 -2.24
C THR A 144 33.54 4.02 -2.73
N SER A 145 34.56 4.85 -2.65
CA SER A 145 35.98 4.46 -2.97
C SER A 145 36.51 3.40 -1.99
N SER A 146 35.77 3.10 -0.93
CA SER A 146 36.07 2.06 0.07
C SER A 146 34.90 1.07 0.15
N SER A 147 34.99 0.07 1.01
CA SER A 147 33.94 -0.95 1.20
C SER A 147 32.72 -0.50 2.01
N LEU A 148 32.51 0.81 2.17
CA LEU A 148 31.39 1.38 2.95
C LEU A 148 30.08 1.50 2.15
N GLY A 149 30.11 1.16 0.86
CA GLY A 149 28.94 1.22 -0.01
C GLY A 149 27.76 0.35 0.46
N MET A 150 26.56 0.70 0.02
CA MET A 150 25.32 0.03 0.42
C MET A 150 24.39 -0.18 -0.76
N CYS A 151 23.85 -1.40 -0.91
CA CYS A 151 22.87 -1.73 -1.95
C CYS A 151 21.55 -0.96 -1.76
N ALA A 152 20.82 -0.77 -2.86
CA ALA A 152 19.54 -0.07 -2.88
C ALA A 152 18.50 -0.70 -1.92
N GLU A 153 18.46 -2.03 -1.85
CA GLU A 153 17.54 -2.77 -0.98
C GLU A 153 17.82 -2.46 0.50
N ARG A 154 19.08 -2.43 0.93
CA ARG A 154 19.43 -2.10 2.32
C ARG A 154 19.12 -0.65 2.66
N ASN A 155 19.22 0.29 1.70
CA ASN A 155 18.79 1.67 1.89
C ASN A 155 17.27 1.80 1.98
N ALA A 156 16.50 1.04 1.17
CA ALA A 156 15.05 0.98 1.31
C ALA A 156 14.65 0.43 2.69
N ILE A 157 15.34 -0.63 3.16
CA ILE A 157 15.13 -1.21 4.50
C ILE A 157 15.50 -0.18 5.60
N ALA A 158 16.60 0.54 5.47
CA ALA A 158 16.98 1.57 6.44
C ALA A 158 15.93 2.68 6.52
N ASN A 159 15.34 3.07 5.38
CA ASN A 159 14.24 4.03 5.33
C ASN A 159 13.00 3.48 6.06
N MET A 160 12.61 2.23 5.80
CA MET A 160 11.52 1.54 6.49
C MET A 160 11.73 1.51 8.02
N ILE A 161 12.91 1.08 8.47
CA ILE A 161 13.25 0.99 9.90
C ILE A 161 13.24 2.38 10.56
N THR A 162 13.71 3.42 9.86
CA THR A 162 13.66 4.81 10.33
C THR A 162 12.24 5.28 10.60
N ASN A 163 11.27 4.76 9.85
CA ASN A 163 9.84 5.04 10.02
C ASN A 163 9.13 4.04 10.97
N GLY A 164 9.87 3.21 11.71
CA GLY A 164 9.34 2.35 12.76
C GLY A 164 8.77 1.01 12.29
N GLU A 165 9.01 0.62 11.02
CA GLU A 165 8.53 -0.64 10.47
C GLU A 165 9.66 -1.68 10.28
N ASN A 166 9.29 -2.96 10.25
CA ASN A 166 10.25 -4.06 10.17
C ASN A 166 9.77 -5.30 9.40
N GLU A 167 8.53 -5.31 8.87
CA GLU A 167 8.02 -6.44 8.09
C GLU A 167 7.79 -6.04 6.64
N ILE A 168 8.41 -6.78 5.71
CA ILE A 168 8.31 -6.59 4.26
C ILE A 168 7.44 -7.70 3.67
N LEU A 169 6.52 -7.34 2.78
CA LEU A 169 5.71 -8.27 1.99
C LEU A 169 6.32 -8.50 0.60
N LYS A 170 6.71 -7.42 -0.10
CA LYS A 170 7.14 -7.48 -1.50
C LYS A 170 8.38 -6.61 -1.72
N LEU A 171 9.25 -7.02 -2.66
CA LEU A 171 10.46 -6.29 -3.02
C LEU A 171 10.65 -6.30 -4.53
N VAL A 172 11.05 -5.14 -5.08
CA VAL A 172 11.53 -4.97 -6.45
C VAL A 172 12.87 -4.24 -6.42
N CYS A 173 13.83 -4.72 -7.18
CA CYS A 173 15.11 -4.08 -7.41
C CYS A 173 15.33 -3.87 -8.91
N ILE A 174 15.77 -2.69 -9.33
CA ILE A 174 16.10 -2.35 -10.72
C ILE A 174 17.60 -2.08 -10.81
N ASP A 175 18.29 -2.87 -11.62
CA ASP A 175 19.75 -2.79 -11.79
C ASP A 175 20.20 -1.57 -12.62
N SER A 176 21.49 -1.41 -12.79
CA SER A 176 22.08 -0.29 -13.52
C SER A 176 21.71 -0.25 -15.01
N ARG A 177 21.29 -1.37 -15.59
CA ARG A 177 20.83 -1.47 -16.99
C ARG A 177 19.34 -1.11 -17.12
N GLY A 178 18.61 -0.99 -16.01
CA GLY A 178 17.17 -0.73 -15.99
C GLY A 178 16.32 -1.99 -15.99
N GLU A 179 16.92 -3.16 -15.73
CA GLU A 179 16.26 -4.45 -15.67
C GLU A 179 15.99 -4.86 -14.20
N VAL A 180 15.00 -5.72 -14.00
CA VAL A 180 14.76 -6.30 -12.67
C VAL A 180 15.97 -7.14 -12.25
N GLY A 181 16.49 -6.83 -11.06
CA GLY A 181 17.63 -7.52 -10.46
C GLY A 181 17.26 -8.36 -9.26
N SER A 182 18.04 -9.42 -9.04
CA SER A 182 17.93 -10.21 -7.80
C SER A 182 18.72 -9.53 -6.67
N PRO A 183 18.21 -9.54 -5.41
CA PRO A 183 19.01 -9.07 -4.28
C PRO A 183 20.29 -9.88 -4.11
N CYS A 184 21.40 -9.19 -3.83
CA CYS A 184 22.70 -9.83 -3.60
C CYS A 184 22.71 -10.64 -2.28
N GLY A 185 23.72 -11.47 -2.07
CA GLY A 185 23.82 -12.31 -0.87
C GLY A 185 23.73 -11.52 0.45
N ALA A 186 24.40 -10.35 0.53
CA ALA A 186 24.34 -9.48 1.71
C ALA A 186 22.93 -8.92 1.95
N CYS A 187 22.17 -8.61 0.87
CA CYS A 187 20.79 -8.15 0.99
C CYS A 187 19.85 -9.27 1.40
N ARG A 188 20.03 -10.49 0.88
CA ARG A 188 19.24 -11.66 1.28
C ARG A 188 19.42 -11.98 2.76
N GLU A 189 20.67 -11.99 3.25
CA GLU A 189 20.98 -12.19 4.66
C GLU A 189 20.34 -11.10 5.53
N TYR A 190 20.43 -9.83 5.12
CA TYR A 190 19.84 -8.72 5.86
C TYR A 190 18.30 -8.81 5.92
N LEU A 191 17.66 -9.15 4.79
CA LEU A 191 16.22 -9.39 4.71
C LEU A 191 15.77 -10.49 5.69
N MET A 192 16.51 -11.60 5.77
CA MET A 192 16.16 -12.73 6.68
C MET A 192 16.17 -12.33 8.16
N GLN A 193 16.96 -11.34 8.55
CA GLN A 193 17.10 -10.91 9.94
C GLN A 193 15.97 -9.94 10.40
N LEU A 194 15.12 -9.45 9.48
CA LEU A 194 14.12 -8.43 9.81
C LEU A 194 12.98 -8.96 10.67
N SER A 195 12.44 -10.14 10.34
CA SER A 195 11.29 -10.72 11.06
C SER A 195 11.24 -12.24 10.90
N LYS A 196 10.38 -12.88 11.71
CA LYS A 196 10.11 -14.33 11.61
C LYS A 196 9.41 -14.69 10.28
N ASN A 197 8.78 -13.72 9.62
CA ASN A 197 8.03 -13.89 8.38
C ASN A 197 8.89 -13.60 7.14
N SER A 198 10.13 -13.16 7.30
CA SER A 198 11.01 -12.71 6.21
C SER A 198 11.18 -13.72 5.09
N LYS A 199 11.17 -15.02 5.40
CA LYS A 199 11.25 -16.10 4.41
C LYS A 199 10.15 -16.02 3.33
N ASN A 200 8.99 -15.44 3.68
CA ASN A 200 7.83 -15.31 2.80
C ASN A 200 7.85 -14.02 1.94
N ILE A 201 8.85 -13.16 2.09
CA ILE A 201 8.97 -11.94 1.27
C ILE A 201 8.97 -12.34 -0.19
N GLU A 202 8.02 -11.79 -0.95
CA GLU A 202 7.92 -11.99 -2.39
C GLU A 202 8.86 -11.03 -3.12
N ILE A 203 9.59 -11.54 -4.09
CA ILE A 203 10.60 -10.80 -4.85
C ILE A 203 10.31 -10.92 -6.33
N LEU A 204 10.13 -9.79 -7.02
CA LEU A 204 9.99 -9.77 -8.47
C LEU A 204 11.35 -10.09 -9.11
N MET A 205 11.38 -11.12 -9.96
CA MET A 205 12.59 -11.56 -10.66
C MET A 205 12.57 -11.24 -12.15
N ASP A 206 11.39 -11.02 -12.73
CA ASP A 206 11.22 -10.64 -14.13
C ASP A 206 9.92 -9.86 -14.29
N GLU A 207 10.01 -8.67 -14.89
CA GLU A 207 8.87 -7.78 -15.05
C GLU A 207 7.89 -8.27 -16.11
N LYS A 208 8.40 -8.80 -17.23
CA LYS A 208 7.58 -9.19 -18.40
C LYS A 208 6.75 -10.43 -18.13
N THR A 209 7.37 -11.43 -17.49
CA THR A 209 6.71 -12.69 -17.14
C THR A 209 6.04 -12.65 -15.78
N LYS A 210 6.22 -11.56 -15.03
CA LYS A 210 5.79 -11.42 -13.62
C LYS A 210 6.27 -12.60 -12.77
N LYS A 211 7.52 -13.05 -13.03
CA LYS A 211 8.12 -14.13 -12.22
C LYS A 211 8.41 -13.61 -10.83
N ILE A 212 7.75 -14.20 -9.84
CA ILE A 212 7.89 -13.91 -8.43
C ILE A 212 8.46 -15.15 -7.74
N VAL A 213 9.38 -14.95 -6.79
CA VAL A 213 9.92 -15.99 -5.92
C VAL A 213 9.87 -15.52 -4.47
N LYS A 214 9.83 -16.45 -3.53
CA LYS A 214 9.98 -16.10 -2.12
C LYS A 214 11.46 -15.99 -1.75
N LEU A 215 11.77 -15.20 -0.72
CA LEU A 215 13.14 -15.03 -0.23
C LEU A 215 13.77 -16.38 0.16
N GLU A 216 13.01 -17.31 0.75
CA GLU A 216 13.50 -18.66 1.10
C GLU A 216 14.03 -19.47 -0.09
N GLU A 217 13.53 -19.22 -1.31
CA GLU A 217 14.00 -19.89 -2.52
C GLU A 217 15.35 -19.34 -3.03
N LEU A 218 15.78 -18.19 -2.52
CA LEU A 218 17.04 -17.54 -2.88
C LEU A 218 18.17 -17.78 -1.86
N ILE A 219 17.88 -18.49 -0.79
CA ILE A 219 18.82 -18.79 0.29
C ILE A 219 19.08 -20.30 0.31
N PRO A 220 20.34 -20.75 0.41
CA PRO A 220 20.69 -22.16 0.45
C PRO A 220 20.20 -22.86 1.71
#